data_bd772c224bb798bb076f5f98f730fdd0
#
_entry.id   bd772c224bb798bb076f5f98f730fdd0
#
_cell.length_a   1.000
_cell.length_b   1.000
_cell.length_c   1.000
_cell.angle_alpha   90.00
_cell.angle_beta   90.00
_cell.angle_gamma   90.00
#
_symmetry.space_group_name_H-M   'P 1'
#
loop_
_entity.id
_entity.type
_entity.pdbx_description
1 polymer ?
#
loop_
_entity_poly.entity_id
_entity_poly.type
_entity_poly.pdbx_seq_one_letter_code
_entity_poly.pdbx_strand_id
1 'polypeptide(L)' 'MQQTPNLHTILTYAREEAGRLGNPEIMPDHIMLGILRLSAGKAFELLMQAGMDPVEFKRNIDERLRQAE' A
#
# COMPACT_ATOMS: atom_id res chain seq x y z
N MET A 1 -17.91 -16.90 0.02
CA MET A 1 -17.40 -16.43 -0.02
C MET A 1 -16.70 -15.82 0.52
N GLN A 2 -16.16 -15.60 0.83
CA GLN A 2 -15.53 -15.01 1.38
C GLN A 2 -14.86 -14.25 1.03
N GLN A 3 -14.51 -13.64 0.76
CA GLN A 3 -13.97 -12.88 0.41
C GLN A 3 -13.83 -11.69 0.95
N THR A 4 -14.34 -11.14 1.59
CA THR A 4 -14.26 -9.87 2.10
C THR A 4 -13.39 -9.68 3.27
N PRO A 5 -12.82 -10.65 3.90
CA PRO A 5 -11.81 -10.41 4.90
C PRO A 5 -10.65 -9.60 4.36
N ASN A 6 -10.40 -9.67 3.06
CA ASN A 6 -9.30 -8.95 2.49
C ASN A 6 -9.47 -7.45 2.54
N LEU A 7 -10.70 -6.97 2.35
CA LEU A 7 -10.93 -5.54 2.43
C LEU A 7 -10.66 -5.02 3.84
N HIS A 8 -11.12 -5.75 4.84
CA HIS A 8 -10.86 -5.34 6.21
C HIS A 8 -9.36 -5.33 6.52
N THR A 9 -8.67 -6.34 6.06
CA THR A 9 -7.23 -6.40 6.26
C THR A 9 -6.51 -5.28 5.55
N ILE A 10 -6.93 -4.95 4.34
CA ILE A 10 -6.33 -3.85 3.59
C ILE A 10 -6.51 -2.55 4.35
N LEU A 11 -7.69 -2.30 4.91
CA LEU A 11 -7.92 -1.08 5.65
C LEU A 11 -7.09 -1.04 6.93
N THR A 12 -6.92 -2.19 7.59
CA THR A 12 -6.08 -2.24 8.76
C THR A 12 -4.63 -1.90 8.41
N TYR A 13 -4.13 -2.49 7.32
CA TYR A 13 -2.77 -2.17 6.89
C TYR A 13 -2.64 -0.72 6.47
N ALA A 14 -3.66 -0.18 5.79
CA ALA A 14 -3.62 1.21 5.37
C ALA A 14 -3.52 2.13 6.58
N ARG A 15 -4.26 1.81 7.63
CA ARG A 15 -4.23 2.61 8.85
C ARG A 15 -2.85 2.55 9.50
N GLU A 16 -2.25 1.37 9.50
CA GLU A 16 -0.91 1.22 10.04
C GLU A 16 0.12 2.01 9.24
N GLU A 17 -0.02 1.99 7.91
CA GLU A 17 0.89 2.75 7.07
C GLU A 17 0.73 4.25 7.29
N ALA A 18 -0.50 4.72 7.46
CA ALA A 18 -0.72 6.12 7.75
C ALA A 18 -0.03 6.52 9.05
N GLY A 19 -0.13 5.67 10.07
CA GLY A 19 0.54 5.95 11.32
C GLY A 19 2.06 5.93 11.18
N ARG A 20 2.58 4.98 10.41
CA ARG A 20 4.03 4.89 10.20
C ARG A 20 4.57 6.14 9.52
N LEU A 21 3.81 6.69 8.58
CA LEU A 21 4.25 7.84 7.81
C LEU A 21 3.85 9.18 8.45
N GLY A 22 3.13 9.14 9.56
CA GLY A 22 2.74 10.36 10.25
C GLY A 22 1.61 11.10 9.58
N ASN A 23 0.82 10.42 8.75
CA ASN A 23 -0.31 11.06 8.09
C ASN A 23 -1.54 10.96 8.98
N PRO A 24 -2.30 12.05 9.14
CA PRO A 24 -3.47 12.03 10.05
C PRO A 24 -4.67 11.31 9.46
N GLU A 25 -4.71 11.14 8.15
CA GLU A 25 -5.85 10.52 7.50
C GLU A 25 -5.40 9.43 6.57
N ILE A 26 -6.30 8.48 6.31
CA ILE A 26 -6.05 7.43 5.36
C ILE A 26 -6.36 7.96 3.97
N MET A 27 -5.38 7.95 3.09
CA MET A 27 -5.50 8.42 1.73
C MET A 27 -5.43 7.23 0.77
N PRO A 28 -5.84 7.43 -0.49
CA PRO A 28 -5.78 6.31 -1.44
C PRO A 28 -4.39 5.65 -1.52
N ASP A 29 -3.33 6.43 -1.37
CA ASP A 29 -1.98 5.85 -1.40
C ASP A 29 -1.75 4.90 -0.24
N HIS A 30 -2.36 5.17 0.93
CA HIS A 30 -2.25 4.23 2.05
C HIS A 30 -2.94 2.92 1.72
N ILE A 31 -4.07 2.99 1.02
CA ILE A 31 -4.77 1.78 0.61
C ILE A 31 -3.91 0.99 -0.37
N MET A 32 -3.23 1.69 -1.27
CA MET A 32 -2.32 1.02 -2.18
C MET A 32 -1.21 0.29 -1.41
N LEU A 33 -0.65 0.94 -0.39
CA LEU A 33 0.36 0.30 0.44
C LEU A 33 -0.21 -0.91 1.17
N GLY A 34 -1.47 -0.81 1.61
CA GLY A 34 -2.12 -1.94 2.26
C GLY A 34 -2.28 -3.12 1.32
N ILE A 35 -2.65 -2.84 0.08
CA ILE A 35 -2.78 -3.89 -0.92
C ILE A 35 -1.42 -4.54 -1.18
N LEU A 36 -0.38 -3.73 -1.27
CA LEU A 36 0.96 -4.27 -1.48
C LEU A 36 1.37 -5.18 -0.32
N ARG A 37 1.06 -4.79 0.91
CA ARG A 37 1.38 -5.63 2.06
C ARG A 37 0.61 -6.94 2.02
N LEU A 38 -0.68 -6.86 1.73
CA LEU A 38 -1.52 -8.06 1.73
C LEU A 38 -1.11 -9.02 0.63
N SER A 39 -0.82 -8.49 -0.55
CA SER A 39 -0.53 -9.30 -1.71
C SER A 39 0.95 -9.62 -1.85
N ALA A 40 1.77 -8.98 -1.08
CA ALA A 40 3.22 -9.21 -1.01
C ALA A 40 3.80 -9.70 -2.32
N GLY A 41 4.13 -10.99 -2.40
CA GLY A 41 4.82 -11.50 -3.57
C GLY A 41 4.02 -11.39 -4.85
N LYS A 42 2.70 -11.57 -4.78
CA LYS A 42 1.89 -11.53 -5.99
C LYS A 42 1.87 -10.12 -6.60
N ALA A 43 1.68 -9.11 -5.77
CA ALA A 43 1.66 -7.75 -6.28
C ALA A 43 3.03 -7.37 -6.82
N PHE A 44 4.09 -7.77 -6.13
CA PHE A 44 5.44 -7.50 -6.60
C PHE A 44 5.72 -8.17 -7.93
N GLU A 45 5.24 -9.41 -8.10
CA GLU A 45 5.41 -10.11 -9.37
C GLU A 45 4.71 -9.36 -10.50
N LEU A 46 3.49 -8.90 -10.25
CA LEU A 46 2.75 -8.20 -11.27
C LEU A 46 3.44 -6.90 -11.67
N LEU A 47 3.97 -6.18 -10.69
CA LEU A 47 4.69 -4.96 -10.99
C LEU A 47 5.93 -5.25 -11.82
N MET A 48 6.65 -6.30 -11.49
CA MET A 48 7.85 -6.65 -12.25
C MET A 48 7.49 -7.06 -13.68
N GLN A 49 6.39 -7.80 -13.84
CA GLN A 49 5.95 -8.19 -15.17
C GLN A 49 5.55 -6.98 -16.01
N ALA A 50 5.08 -5.93 -15.36
CA ALA A 50 4.73 -4.70 -16.05
C ALA A 50 5.94 -3.81 -16.31
N GLY A 51 7.12 -4.26 -15.95
CA GLY A 51 8.33 -3.50 -16.17
C GLY A 51 8.60 -2.46 -15.11
N MET A 52 8.00 -2.59 -13.94
CA MET A 52 8.17 -1.64 -12.85
C MET A 52 8.96 -2.27 -11.72
N ASP A 53 9.78 -1.46 -11.06
CA ASP A 53 10.52 -1.89 -9.90
C ASP A 53 9.63 -1.73 -8.68
N PRO A 54 9.24 -2.84 -8.01
CA PRO A 54 8.30 -2.72 -6.87
C PRO A 54 8.87 -1.91 -5.72
N VAL A 55 10.17 -1.99 -5.47
CA VAL A 55 10.79 -1.22 -4.39
C VAL A 55 10.72 0.26 -4.70
N GLU A 56 11.02 0.62 -5.92
CA GLU A 56 10.96 2.00 -6.36
C GLU A 56 9.53 2.52 -6.29
N PHE A 57 8.58 1.68 -6.73
CA PHE A 57 7.18 2.04 -6.71
C PHE A 57 6.73 2.38 -5.29
N LYS A 58 7.07 1.51 -4.34
CA LYS A 58 6.69 1.72 -2.95
C LYS A 58 7.37 2.96 -2.38
N ARG A 59 8.63 3.16 -2.71
CA ARG A 59 9.36 4.32 -2.20
C ARG A 59 8.73 5.62 -2.70
N ASN A 60 8.30 5.64 -3.96
CA ASN A 60 7.66 6.84 -4.50
C ASN A 60 6.36 7.15 -3.79
N ILE A 61 5.58 6.12 -3.47
CA ILE A 61 4.35 6.32 -2.72
C ILE A 61 4.67 6.87 -1.33
N ASP A 62 5.65 6.29 -0.66
CA ASP A 62 6.04 6.73 0.67
C ASP A 62 6.44 8.21 0.65
N GLU A 63 7.21 8.61 -0.35
CA GLU A 63 7.65 9.99 -0.43
C GLU A 63 6.51 10.95 -0.67
N ARG A 64 5.58 10.57 -1.55
CA ARG A 64 4.42 11.42 -1.78
C ARG A 64 3.63 11.62 -0.49
N LEU A 65 3.46 10.56 0.27
CA LEU A 65 2.68 10.63 1.49
C LEU A 65 3.38 11.45 2.56
N ARG A 66 4.70 11.38 2.62
CA ARG A 66 5.44 12.18 3.58
C ARG A 66 5.34 13.65 3.29
N GLN A 67 5.19 14.01 2.04
CA GLN A 67 5.07 15.40 1.64
C GLN A 67 3.65 15.91 1.68
N ALA A 68 2.68 15.02 1.81
CA ALA A 68 1.28 15.40 1.82
C ALA A 68 0.95 15.87 3.23
N GLU A 69 0.86 17.12 3.41
CA GLU A 69 0.60 17.64 4.72
C GLU A 69 -0.66 18.40 4.73
#